data_5be91f41b5d9ee78d0a41155383b502d
#
_entry.id   5be91f41b5d9ee78d0a41155383b502d
#
_cell.length_a   1.000
_cell.length_b   1.000
_cell.length_c   1.000
_cell.angle_alpha   90.00
_cell.angle_beta   90.00
_cell.angle_gamma   90.00
#
_symmetry.space_group_name_H-M   'P 1'
#
loop_
_entity.id
_entity.type
_entity.pdbx_description
1 polymer ?
#
loop_
_entity_poly.entity_id
_entity_poly.type
_entity_poly.pdbx_seq_one_letter_code
_entity_poly.pdbx_strand_id
1 'polypeptide(L)'
;AADLITEEELAIMEQMRPGLIQLEIGVQSTNMETVHEIDRVMDLDLVRNVTAKVKSFGNIHQHLDLIAGLPGEDLDSFHKSFDDVFAMEPEQLQLGFLKVLRGTKIHRMAQQYGIVCHDKAPYEVLSTPWLPYKDLLLLKGVEEMVELYYNSHQYEKTLEEILKNYGSPFAFFEELAEFYDRKGYS
;
A
#
# COMPACT_ATOMS: atom_id res chain seq x y z
N ALA A 1 9.44 7.23 -9.54
CA ALA A 1 9.08 7.61 -8.18
C ALA A 1 8.43 9.00 -8.23
N ALA A 2 7.34 9.22 -7.48
CA ALA A 2 6.54 10.44 -7.60
C ALA A 2 7.28 11.69 -7.10
N ASP A 3 8.17 11.54 -6.13
CA ASP A 3 9.07 12.58 -5.61
C ASP A 3 10.13 13.08 -6.60
N LEU A 4 10.22 12.47 -7.78
CA LEU A 4 11.13 12.89 -8.85
C LEU A 4 10.40 13.64 -9.99
N ILE A 5 9.07 13.74 -9.92
CA ILE A 5 8.29 14.45 -10.95
C ILE A 5 8.55 15.96 -10.85
N THR A 6 8.90 16.56 -11.97
CA THR A 6 9.23 17.98 -12.07
C THR A 6 7.97 18.83 -12.31
N GLU A 7 8.06 20.13 -12.02
CA GLU A 7 6.96 21.08 -12.33
C GLU A 7 6.63 21.13 -13.84
N GLU A 8 7.62 20.95 -14.70
CA GLU A 8 7.41 20.89 -16.16
C GLU A 8 6.60 19.67 -16.56
N GLU A 9 6.89 18.50 -15.95
CA GLU A 9 6.12 17.27 -16.18
C GLU A 9 4.69 17.40 -15.63
N LEU A 10 4.50 18.00 -14.46
CA LEU A 10 3.17 18.29 -13.91
C LEU A 10 2.36 19.20 -14.84
N ALA A 11 2.98 20.24 -15.40
CA ALA A 11 2.31 21.14 -16.35
C ALA A 11 1.89 20.42 -17.66
N ILE A 12 2.65 19.43 -18.10
CA ILE A 12 2.28 18.58 -19.24
C ILE A 12 1.12 17.64 -18.85
N MET A 13 1.19 17.00 -17.68
CA MET A 13 0.17 16.10 -17.16
C MET A 13 -1.20 16.79 -17.03
N GLU A 14 -1.22 18.03 -16.54
CA GLU A 14 -2.45 18.83 -16.40
C GLU A 14 -3.20 19.02 -17.73
N GLN A 15 -2.46 19.08 -18.84
CA GLN A 15 -3.04 19.30 -20.19
C GLN A 15 -3.41 17.99 -20.91
N MET A 16 -3.15 16.84 -20.32
CA MET A 16 -3.48 15.57 -20.94
C MET A 16 -5.01 15.32 -20.95
N ARG A 17 -5.49 14.64 -21.99
CA ARG A 17 -6.89 14.20 -21.98
C ARG A 17 -7.13 13.17 -20.86
N PRO A 18 -8.32 13.16 -20.24
CA PRO A 18 -8.65 12.17 -19.21
C PRO A 18 -8.40 10.73 -19.68
N GLY A 19 -7.79 9.94 -18.79
CA GLY A 19 -7.50 8.52 -19.02
C GLY A 19 -6.38 8.23 -20.01
N LEU A 20 -5.56 9.25 -20.38
CA LEU A 20 -4.41 9.03 -21.26
C LEU A 20 -3.29 8.24 -20.59
N ILE A 21 -3.06 8.53 -19.32
CA ILE A 21 -2.07 7.85 -18.47
C ILE A 21 -2.68 7.50 -17.11
N GLN A 22 -2.07 6.55 -16.45
CA GLN A 22 -2.29 6.16 -15.07
C GLN A 22 -0.94 6.18 -14.37
N LEU A 23 -0.90 6.61 -13.14
CA LEU A 23 0.33 6.61 -12.33
C LEU A 23 0.30 5.44 -11.35
N GLU A 24 1.34 4.61 -11.40
CA GLU A 24 1.64 3.58 -10.42
C GLU A 24 2.71 4.12 -9.46
N ILE A 25 2.32 4.43 -8.25
CA ILE A 25 3.18 5.09 -7.27
C ILE A 25 3.47 4.12 -6.13
N GLY A 26 4.58 3.41 -6.22
CA GLY A 26 5.02 2.52 -5.16
C GLY A 26 5.52 3.32 -3.97
N VAL A 27 4.73 3.54 -2.95
CA VAL A 27 5.15 4.09 -1.65
C VAL A 27 5.89 3.02 -0.86
N GLN A 28 5.39 1.82 -0.86
CA GLN A 28 5.86 0.61 -0.21
C GLN A 28 5.63 0.61 1.31
N SER A 29 6.07 1.65 2.01
CA SER A 29 5.91 1.92 3.44
C SER A 29 6.12 3.41 3.70
N THR A 30 5.52 3.95 4.76
CA THR A 30 5.83 5.30 5.26
C THR A 30 6.78 5.26 6.48
N ASN A 31 7.19 4.08 6.91
CA ASN A 31 8.25 3.90 7.90
C ASN A 31 9.61 4.14 7.24
N MET A 32 10.24 5.27 7.56
CA MET A 32 11.48 5.68 6.90
C MET A 32 12.67 4.75 7.22
N GLU A 33 12.66 4.03 8.34
CA GLU A 33 13.67 3.02 8.65
C GLU A 33 13.54 1.83 7.69
N THR A 34 12.30 1.35 7.48
CA THR A 34 11.97 0.30 6.52
C THR A 34 12.32 0.74 5.08
N VAL A 35 11.96 1.96 4.70
CA VAL A 35 12.27 2.52 3.37
C VAL A 35 13.77 2.55 3.12
N HIS A 36 14.56 2.98 4.11
CA HIS A 36 16.02 2.99 4.03
C HIS A 36 16.60 1.58 3.95
N GLU A 37 16.06 0.62 4.72
CA GLU A 37 16.55 -0.75 4.76
C GLU A 37 16.40 -1.50 3.42
N ILE A 38 15.39 -1.15 2.65
CA ILE A 38 15.19 -1.68 1.28
C ILE A 38 15.94 -0.89 0.20
N ASP A 39 16.91 -0.06 0.58
CA ASP A 39 17.71 0.80 -0.31
C ASP A 39 16.85 1.78 -1.14
N ARG A 40 15.77 2.24 -0.59
CA ARG A 40 14.90 3.20 -1.25
C ARG A 40 15.13 4.60 -0.66
N VAL A 41 15.21 5.58 -1.54
CA VAL A 41 15.19 6.99 -1.17
C VAL A 41 13.84 7.54 -1.60
N MET A 42 13.10 8.12 -0.65
CA MET A 42 11.79 8.71 -0.91
C MET A 42 11.59 9.90 0.02
N ASP A 43 11.12 11.00 -0.55
CA ASP A 43 10.61 12.14 0.22
C ASP A 43 9.08 12.03 0.27
N LEU A 44 8.55 11.62 1.44
CA LEU A 44 7.13 11.38 1.61
C LEU A 44 6.30 12.67 1.49
N ASP A 45 6.84 13.81 1.88
CA ASP A 45 6.14 15.09 1.76
C ASP A 45 6.05 15.53 0.29
N LEU A 46 7.10 15.30 -0.50
CA LEU A 46 7.04 15.49 -1.94
C LEU A 46 6.05 14.54 -2.60
N VAL A 47 6.02 13.26 -2.20
CA VAL A 47 5.02 12.31 -2.71
C VAL A 47 3.60 12.82 -2.43
N ARG A 48 3.30 13.24 -1.20
CA ARG A 48 2.00 13.81 -0.83
C ARG A 48 1.64 15.04 -1.67
N ASN A 49 2.58 15.95 -1.84
CA ASN A 49 2.36 17.16 -2.62
C ASN A 49 2.09 16.86 -4.10
N VAL A 50 2.86 15.96 -4.70
CA VAL A 50 2.70 15.57 -6.10
C VAL A 50 1.37 14.83 -6.30
N THR A 51 1.03 13.87 -5.44
CA THR A 51 -0.25 13.14 -5.54
C THR A 51 -1.45 14.08 -5.41
N ALA A 52 -1.42 15.00 -4.44
CA ALA A 52 -2.47 16.02 -4.28
C ALA A 52 -2.58 16.93 -5.51
N LYS A 53 -1.45 17.34 -6.08
CA LYS A 53 -1.40 18.18 -7.28
C LYS A 53 -1.99 17.45 -8.49
N VAL A 54 -1.55 16.21 -8.76
CA VAL A 54 -2.08 15.38 -9.85
C VAL A 54 -3.57 15.11 -9.68
N LYS A 55 -4.01 14.82 -8.44
CA LYS A 55 -5.43 14.65 -8.14
C LYS A 55 -6.27 15.89 -8.51
N SER A 56 -5.73 17.08 -8.27
CA SER A 56 -6.42 18.32 -8.62
C SER A 56 -6.67 18.52 -10.12
N PHE A 57 -5.93 17.83 -10.97
CA PHE A 57 -6.14 17.86 -12.43
C PHE A 57 -7.39 17.09 -12.87
N GLY A 58 -7.78 16.05 -12.14
CA GLY A 58 -8.99 15.25 -12.40
C GLY A 58 -8.96 14.43 -13.70
N ASN A 59 -7.79 14.22 -14.28
CA ASN A 59 -7.63 13.56 -15.58
C ASN A 59 -6.72 12.32 -15.54
N ILE A 60 -6.07 12.05 -14.40
CA ILE A 60 -5.09 10.96 -14.22
C ILE A 60 -5.50 10.12 -13.03
N HIS A 61 -5.63 8.81 -13.22
CA HIS A 61 -5.82 7.86 -12.15
C HIS A 61 -4.48 7.58 -11.45
N GLN A 62 -4.49 7.60 -10.12
CA GLN A 62 -3.32 7.33 -9.29
C GLN A 62 -3.54 6.06 -8.48
N HIS A 63 -2.64 5.09 -8.67
CA HIS A 63 -2.56 3.89 -7.85
C HIS A 63 -1.38 4.05 -6.90
N LEU A 64 -1.61 3.89 -5.61
CA LEU A 64 -0.58 3.91 -4.59
C LEU A 64 -0.42 2.51 -4.00
N ASP A 65 0.83 2.07 -3.88
CA ASP A 65 1.13 0.70 -3.46
C ASP A 65 1.85 0.68 -2.11
N LEU A 66 1.41 -0.23 -1.24
CA LEU A 66 2.08 -0.64 -0.01
C LEU A 66 2.53 -2.10 -0.11
N ILE A 67 3.59 -2.47 0.60
CA ILE A 67 4.08 -3.86 0.65
C ILE A 67 4.18 -4.33 2.10
N ALA A 68 3.37 -5.32 2.45
CA ALA A 68 3.45 -6.00 3.74
C ALA A 68 4.62 -6.99 3.79
N GLY A 69 5.26 -7.10 4.95
CA GLY A 69 6.35 -8.04 5.21
C GLY A 69 7.74 -7.50 4.88
N LEU A 70 7.89 -6.19 4.72
CA LEU A 70 9.20 -5.54 4.59
C LEU A 70 10.02 -5.66 5.89
N PRO A 71 11.37 -5.65 5.81
CA PRO A 71 12.21 -5.66 7.00
C PRO A 71 11.94 -4.46 7.91
N GLY A 72 11.81 -4.71 9.21
CA GLY A 72 11.63 -3.67 10.22
C GLY A 72 10.19 -3.15 10.35
N GLU A 73 9.24 -3.67 9.59
CA GLU A 73 7.84 -3.25 9.63
C GLU A 73 6.94 -4.30 10.28
N ASP A 74 6.38 -3.96 11.43
CA ASP A 74 5.37 -4.73 12.14
C ASP A 74 3.95 -4.29 11.77
N LEU A 75 2.94 -4.92 12.38
CA LEU A 75 1.54 -4.61 12.08
C LEU A 75 1.17 -3.16 12.40
N ASP A 76 1.65 -2.62 13.53
CA ASP A 76 1.34 -1.25 13.93
C ASP A 76 1.96 -0.23 12.96
N SER A 77 3.19 -0.49 12.51
CA SER A 77 3.88 0.32 11.50
C SER A 77 3.17 0.25 10.15
N PHE A 78 2.73 -0.95 9.74
CA PHE A 78 1.96 -1.13 8.50
C PHE A 78 0.60 -0.43 8.58
N HIS A 79 -0.11 -0.54 9.71
CA HIS A 79 -1.34 0.20 9.99
C HIS A 79 -1.16 1.71 9.75
N LYS A 80 -0.10 2.28 10.33
CA LYS A 80 0.23 3.69 10.12
C LYS A 80 0.51 4.00 8.65
N SER A 81 1.29 3.16 7.98
CA SER A 81 1.58 3.32 6.54
C SER A 81 0.31 3.30 5.70
N PHE A 82 -0.63 2.42 6.04
CA PHE A 82 -1.94 2.35 5.39
C PHE A 82 -2.72 3.65 5.54
N ASP A 83 -2.88 4.14 6.77
CA ASP A 83 -3.63 5.36 7.04
C ASP A 83 -2.97 6.58 6.39
N ASP A 84 -1.65 6.68 6.42
CA ASP A 84 -0.89 7.73 5.76
C ASP A 84 -1.14 7.77 4.23
N VAL A 85 -1.18 6.60 3.57
CA VAL A 85 -1.41 6.51 2.12
C VAL A 85 -2.88 6.65 1.78
N PHE A 86 -3.78 6.10 2.60
CA PHE A 86 -5.22 6.28 2.43
C PHE A 86 -5.63 7.76 2.49
N ALA A 87 -4.97 8.54 3.36
CA ALA A 87 -5.18 9.98 3.47
C ALA A 87 -4.75 10.80 2.23
N MET A 88 -3.96 10.20 1.32
CA MET A 88 -3.66 10.79 0.00
C MET A 88 -4.81 10.60 -0.99
N GLU A 89 -5.83 9.82 -0.62
CA GLU A 89 -7.04 9.54 -1.39
C GLU A 89 -6.75 9.07 -2.82
N PRO A 90 -5.94 8.00 -3.02
CA PRO A 90 -5.70 7.46 -4.35
C PRO A 90 -6.99 6.92 -4.97
N GLU A 91 -7.09 6.89 -6.29
CA GLU A 91 -8.17 6.18 -6.97
C GLU A 91 -8.09 4.67 -6.73
N GLN A 92 -6.89 4.15 -6.49
CA GLN A 92 -6.68 2.74 -6.11
C GLN A 92 -5.56 2.62 -5.08
N LEU A 93 -5.83 1.92 -3.99
CA LEU A 93 -4.84 1.55 -2.97
C LEU A 93 -4.53 0.06 -3.11
N GLN A 94 -3.31 -0.26 -3.53
CA GLN A 94 -2.87 -1.65 -3.71
C GLN A 94 -2.05 -2.11 -2.50
N LEU A 95 -2.48 -3.19 -1.87
CA LEU A 95 -1.73 -3.88 -0.85
C LEU A 95 -1.01 -5.07 -1.48
N GLY A 96 0.32 -5.01 -1.52
CA GLY A 96 1.16 -6.10 -1.97
C GLY A 96 1.81 -6.84 -0.80
N PHE A 97 2.34 -8.04 -1.09
CA PHE A 97 3.10 -8.83 -0.14
C PHE A 97 4.51 -9.04 -0.67
N LEU A 98 5.50 -8.93 0.23
CA LEU A 98 6.89 -9.05 -0.15
C LEU A 98 7.15 -10.36 -0.92
N LYS A 99 7.75 -10.24 -2.09
CA LYS A 99 8.24 -11.37 -2.89
C LYS A 99 9.75 -11.44 -2.83
N VAL A 100 10.27 -12.51 -2.24
CA VAL A 100 11.71 -12.72 -2.04
C VAL A 100 12.35 -13.26 -3.31
N LEU A 101 12.42 -12.40 -4.33
CA LEU A 101 12.85 -12.76 -5.68
C LEU A 101 14.36 -13.09 -5.71
N ARG A 102 14.71 -14.17 -6.40
CA ARG A 102 16.13 -14.59 -6.57
C ARG A 102 16.96 -13.47 -7.20
N GLY A 103 18.16 -13.28 -6.66
CA GLY A 103 19.09 -12.25 -7.13
C GLY A 103 18.94 -10.87 -6.47
N THR A 104 17.85 -10.61 -5.75
CA THR A 104 17.66 -9.36 -5.01
C THR A 104 18.48 -9.30 -3.71
N LYS A 105 18.64 -8.10 -3.13
CA LYS A 105 19.23 -7.90 -1.80
C LYS A 105 18.43 -8.70 -0.75
N ILE A 106 17.11 -8.57 -0.75
CA ILE A 106 16.22 -9.27 0.19
C ILE A 106 16.43 -10.79 0.13
N HIS A 107 16.54 -11.39 -1.05
CA HIS A 107 16.81 -12.82 -1.18
C HIS A 107 18.15 -13.22 -0.55
N ARG A 108 19.21 -12.42 -0.74
CA ARG A 108 20.50 -12.69 -0.14
C ARG A 108 20.52 -12.57 1.39
N MET A 109 19.70 -11.67 1.91
CA MET A 109 19.63 -11.35 3.33
C MET A 109 18.46 -12.04 4.05
N ALA A 110 17.59 -12.75 3.34
CA ALA A 110 16.37 -13.33 3.90
C ALA A 110 16.66 -14.21 5.12
N GLN A 111 17.69 -15.04 5.07
CA GLN A 111 18.09 -15.87 6.20
C GLN A 111 18.60 -15.03 7.39
N GLN A 112 19.36 -13.97 7.12
CA GLN A 112 19.88 -13.07 8.16
C GLN A 112 18.73 -12.30 8.83
N TYR A 113 17.75 -11.87 8.06
CA TYR A 113 16.54 -11.20 8.57
C TYR A 113 15.54 -12.18 9.20
N GLY A 114 15.74 -13.50 9.07
CA GLY A 114 14.76 -14.48 9.54
C GLY A 114 13.43 -14.47 8.75
N ILE A 115 13.48 -14.02 7.48
CA ILE A 115 12.30 -14.01 6.59
C ILE A 115 12.05 -15.42 6.09
N VAL A 116 10.83 -15.90 6.26
CA VAL A 116 10.35 -17.17 5.69
C VAL A 116 9.45 -16.84 4.49
N CYS A 117 9.68 -17.50 3.37
CA CYS A 117 8.90 -17.32 2.16
C CYS A 117 8.63 -18.65 1.46
N HIS A 118 7.70 -18.66 0.51
CA HIS A 118 7.48 -19.83 -0.36
C HIS A 118 8.76 -20.14 -1.15
N ASP A 119 9.06 -21.43 -1.32
CA ASP A 119 10.20 -21.94 -2.12
C ASP A 119 9.93 -21.91 -3.64
N LYS A 120 8.66 -21.70 -4.03
CA LYS A 120 8.17 -21.62 -5.41
C LYS A 120 7.62 -20.23 -5.72
N ALA A 121 7.62 -19.89 -7.00
CA ALA A 121 7.00 -18.65 -7.46
C ALA A 121 5.54 -18.55 -6.95
N PRO A 122 5.13 -17.38 -6.46
CA PRO A 122 5.78 -16.06 -6.56
C PRO A 122 6.82 -15.74 -5.46
N TYR A 123 7.25 -16.71 -4.65
CA TYR A 123 8.22 -16.53 -3.54
C TYR A 123 7.73 -15.53 -2.48
N GLU A 124 6.44 -15.54 -2.25
CA GLU A 124 5.78 -14.63 -1.31
C GLU A 124 6.16 -14.93 0.14
N VAL A 125 6.29 -13.87 0.92
CA VAL A 125 6.58 -13.95 2.35
C VAL A 125 5.49 -14.71 3.11
N LEU A 126 5.92 -15.55 4.05
CA LEU A 126 5.03 -16.28 4.98
C LEU A 126 5.13 -15.73 6.40
N SER A 127 6.31 -15.26 6.79
CA SER A 127 6.51 -14.58 8.06
C SER A 127 7.82 -13.83 8.08
N THR A 128 7.90 -12.82 8.93
CA THR A 128 9.14 -12.15 9.31
C THR A 128 9.22 -12.09 10.85
N PRO A 129 10.36 -11.72 11.46
CA PRO A 129 10.42 -11.49 12.89
C PRO A 129 9.51 -10.37 13.40
N TRP A 130 9.17 -9.41 12.54
CA TRP A 130 8.32 -8.26 12.86
C TRP A 130 6.85 -8.52 12.55
N LEU A 131 6.56 -9.33 11.51
CA LEU A 131 5.21 -9.61 11.02
C LEU A 131 4.99 -11.13 10.92
N PRO A 132 4.45 -11.77 11.98
CA PRO A 132 4.19 -13.20 12.00
C PRO A 132 3.10 -13.61 11.00
N TYR A 133 3.06 -14.90 10.66
CA TYR A 133 2.14 -15.46 9.67
C TYR A 133 0.67 -15.08 9.89
N LYS A 134 0.22 -15.09 11.15
CA LYS A 134 -1.15 -14.73 11.52
C LYS A 134 -1.48 -13.28 11.10
N ASP A 135 -0.53 -12.34 11.27
CA ASP A 135 -0.75 -10.95 10.91
C ASP A 135 -0.71 -10.74 9.39
N LEU A 136 0.12 -11.52 8.68
CA LEU A 136 0.07 -11.55 7.20
C LEU A 136 -1.28 -12.09 6.67
N LEU A 137 -1.87 -13.09 7.33
CA LEU A 137 -3.23 -13.56 6.98
C LEU A 137 -4.28 -12.48 7.21
N LEU A 138 -4.18 -11.75 8.32
CA LEU A 138 -5.06 -10.61 8.59
C LEU A 138 -4.93 -9.55 7.48
N LEU A 139 -3.70 -9.21 7.10
CA LEU A 139 -3.47 -8.23 6.04
C LEU A 139 -3.97 -8.69 4.66
N LYS A 140 -4.00 -10.01 4.38
CA LYS A 140 -4.66 -10.54 3.18
C LYS A 140 -6.17 -10.33 3.22
N GLY A 141 -6.78 -10.51 4.38
CA GLY A 141 -8.19 -10.16 4.55
C GLY A 141 -8.45 -8.67 4.37
N VAL A 142 -7.58 -7.81 4.91
CA VAL A 142 -7.66 -6.35 4.71
C VAL A 142 -7.53 -5.99 3.23
N GLU A 143 -6.57 -6.58 2.51
CA GLU A 143 -6.39 -6.39 1.06
C GLU A 143 -7.67 -6.75 0.29
N GLU A 144 -8.28 -7.90 0.59
CA GLU A 144 -9.55 -8.31 -0.04
C GLU A 144 -10.68 -7.30 0.23
N MET A 145 -10.79 -6.80 1.46
CA MET A 145 -11.80 -5.79 1.81
C MET A 145 -11.55 -4.45 1.10
N VAL A 146 -10.30 -4.03 0.96
CA VAL A 146 -9.94 -2.83 0.20
C VAL A 146 -10.32 -2.99 -1.28
N GLU A 147 -10.03 -4.14 -1.90
CA GLU A 147 -10.42 -4.42 -3.29
C GLU A 147 -11.94 -4.40 -3.47
N LEU A 148 -12.68 -5.04 -2.58
CA LEU A 148 -14.14 -5.15 -2.68
C LEU A 148 -14.86 -3.83 -2.43
N TYR A 149 -14.40 -3.03 -1.47
CA TYR A 149 -15.17 -1.90 -0.97
C TYR A 149 -14.60 -0.54 -1.36
N TYR A 150 -13.29 -0.40 -1.47
CA TYR A 150 -12.64 0.86 -1.86
C TYR A 150 -12.34 0.88 -3.37
N ASN A 151 -11.50 -0.04 -3.85
CA ASN A 151 -11.02 -0.05 -5.23
C ASN A 151 -12.12 -0.33 -6.26
N SER A 152 -13.21 -0.97 -5.87
CA SER A 152 -14.37 -1.21 -6.76
C SER A 152 -15.19 0.04 -7.08
N HIS A 153 -15.03 1.12 -6.31
CA HIS A 153 -15.82 2.36 -6.39
C HIS A 153 -17.34 2.20 -6.25
N GLN A 154 -17.80 0.99 -5.86
CA GLN A 154 -19.25 0.72 -5.75
C GLN A 154 -19.86 1.32 -4.47
N TYR A 155 -19.06 1.58 -3.46
CA TYR A 155 -19.51 1.93 -2.11
C TYR A 155 -18.97 3.29 -1.62
N GLU A 156 -18.45 4.14 -2.49
CA GLU A 156 -17.76 5.40 -2.15
C GLU A 156 -18.49 6.23 -1.10
N LYS A 157 -19.76 6.56 -1.36
CA LYS A 157 -20.56 7.38 -0.42
C LYS A 157 -20.81 6.70 0.92
N THR A 158 -20.97 5.38 0.90
CA THR A 158 -21.18 4.58 2.11
C THR A 158 -19.92 4.53 2.95
N LEU A 159 -18.77 4.28 2.29
CA LEU A 159 -17.46 4.29 2.94
C LEU A 159 -17.14 5.66 3.52
N GLU A 160 -17.33 6.72 2.75
CA GLU A 160 -17.11 8.09 3.21
C GLU A 160 -17.89 8.39 4.50
N GLU A 161 -19.15 7.95 4.60
CA GLU A 161 -19.96 8.18 5.79
C GLU A 161 -19.55 7.29 6.98
N ILE A 162 -19.23 6.04 6.72
CA ILE A 162 -18.81 5.10 7.76
C ILE A 162 -17.46 5.53 8.36
N LEU A 163 -16.49 5.86 7.51
CA LEU A 163 -15.13 6.21 7.94
C LEU A 163 -15.08 7.47 8.82
N LYS A 164 -16.07 8.35 8.74
CA LYS A 164 -16.19 9.49 9.68
C LYS A 164 -16.32 9.07 11.15
N ASN A 165 -16.80 7.85 11.40
CA ASN A 165 -17.00 7.31 12.74
C ASN A 165 -15.84 6.42 13.22
N TYR A 166 -14.86 6.16 12.35
CA TYR A 166 -13.64 5.40 12.69
C TYR A 166 -12.46 6.35 12.89
N GLY A 167 -11.62 6.04 13.88
CA GLY A 167 -10.39 6.80 14.13
C GLY A 167 -9.29 6.52 13.08
N SER A 168 -9.43 5.43 12.32
CA SER A 168 -8.48 4.95 11.35
C SER A 168 -9.21 4.17 10.24
N PRO A 169 -8.93 4.45 8.97
CA PRO A 169 -9.39 3.63 7.85
C PRO A 169 -8.92 2.17 7.95
N PHE A 170 -7.66 1.94 8.34
CA PHE A 170 -7.15 0.58 8.55
C PHE A 170 -8.01 -0.20 9.54
N ALA A 171 -8.32 0.38 10.70
CA ALA A 171 -9.12 -0.28 11.73
C ALA A 171 -10.51 -0.70 11.23
N PHE A 172 -11.11 0.08 10.34
CA PHE A 172 -12.37 -0.30 9.68
C PHE A 172 -12.20 -1.53 8.80
N PHE A 173 -11.21 -1.54 7.91
CA PHE A 173 -10.97 -2.68 7.01
C PHE A 173 -10.52 -3.93 7.76
N GLU A 174 -9.76 -3.77 8.84
CA GLU A 174 -9.37 -4.85 9.75
C GLU A 174 -10.60 -5.50 10.40
N GLU A 175 -11.49 -4.70 11.00
CA GLU A 175 -12.74 -5.22 11.61
C GLU A 175 -13.62 -5.92 10.58
N LEU A 176 -13.69 -5.39 9.37
CA LEU A 176 -14.45 -5.95 8.28
C LEU A 176 -13.85 -7.30 7.82
N ALA A 177 -12.52 -7.39 7.68
CA ALA A 177 -11.81 -8.63 7.36
C ALA A 177 -12.05 -9.72 8.42
N GLU A 178 -11.92 -9.37 9.71
CA GLU A 178 -12.23 -10.28 10.81
C GLU A 178 -13.69 -10.72 10.82
N PHE A 179 -14.62 -9.83 10.45
CA PHE A 179 -16.04 -10.19 10.33
C PHE A 179 -16.25 -11.23 9.23
N TYR A 180 -15.62 -11.06 8.07
CA TYR A 180 -15.69 -11.99 6.94
C TYR A 180 -15.12 -13.35 7.30
N ASP A 181 -13.95 -13.39 7.94
CA ASP A 181 -13.31 -14.61 8.41
C ASP A 181 -14.24 -15.37 9.39
N ARG A 182 -14.78 -14.69 10.40
CA ARG A 182 -15.73 -15.29 11.36
C ARG A 182 -17.00 -15.86 10.70
N LYS A 183 -17.41 -15.31 9.56
CA LYS A 183 -18.59 -15.75 8.81
C LYS A 183 -18.28 -16.82 7.76
N GLY A 184 -17.00 -17.05 7.48
CA GLY A 184 -16.57 -17.97 6.42
C GLY A 184 -16.95 -17.47 5.02
N TYR A 185 -16.85 -16.18 4.77
CA TYR A 185 -17.14 -15.57 3.47
C TYR A 185 -15.87 -15.40 2.59
N SER A 186 -14.70 -15.64 3.14
CA SER A 186 -13.40 -15.63 2.46
C SER A 186 -12.97 -17.02 2.03
#